data_3bffc62fc74717a168a64c192ba20e67
#
_entry.id   3bffc62fc74717a168a64c192ba20e67
#
_cell.length_a   1.000
_cell.length_b   1.000
_cell.length_c   1.000
_cell.angle_alpha   90.00
_cell.angle_beta   90.00
_cell.angle_gamma   90.00
#
_symmetry.space_group_name_H-M   'P 1'
#
loop_
_entity.id
_entity.type
_entity.pdbx_description
1 polymer ?
#
loop_
_entity_poly.entity_id
_entity_poly.type
_entity_poly.pdbx_seq_one_letter_code
_entity_poly.pdbx_strand_id
1 'polypeptide(L)'
;GRAQHIEEKIKPAILNNYCVLCDRFTDASSAYQGAGRGIDADRIAQLEAWVLQSFRPDVVVVVDIPVDVGFARVRRRGELDRIESQEADFFERIRQYYLKKAKDEPSRYLVLNGEQHINLVANEFWDKINAYIK
;
A
#
# COMPACT_ATOMS: atom_id res chain seq x y z
N GLY A 1 -2.63 -13.24 -13.66
CA GLY A 1 -2.76 -12.99 -12.25
C GLY A 1 -1.47 -12.57 -11.58
N ARG A 2 -1.53 -12.32 -10.27
CA ARG A 2 -0.37 -11.79 -9.54
C ARG A 2 0.79 -12.79 -9.48
N ALA A 3 0.51 -14.08 -9.31
CA ALA A 3 1.56 -15.11 -9.31
C ALA A 3 2.30 -15.16 -10.63
N GLN A 4 1.57 -15.08 -11.75
CA GLN A 4 2.17 -15.04 -13.08
C GLN A 4 3.02 -13.80 -13.28
N HIS A 5 2.55 -12.65 -12.82
CA HIS A 5 3.30 -11.39 -12.88
C HIS A 5 4.62 -11.49 -12.12
N ILE A 6 4.61 -12.12 -10.94
CA ILE A 6 5.82 -12.34 -10.16
C ILE A 6 6.82 -13.19 -10.92
N GLU A 7 6.38 -14.33 -11.44
CA GLU A 7 7.26 -15.28 -12.13
C GLU A 7 7.80 -14.74 -13.45
N GLU A 8 6.98 -14.06 -14.24
CA GLU A 8 7.33 -13.65 -15.60
C GLU A 8 8.01 -12.27 -15.67
N LYS A 9 7.72 -11.39 -14.72
CA LYS A 9 8.20 -10.00 -14.77
C LYS A 9 9.08 -9.61 -13.59
N ILE A 10 8.59 -9.82 -12.38
CA ILE A 10 9.26 -9.30 -11.19
C ILE A 10 10.53 -10.09 -10.87
N LYS A 11 10.44 -11.40 -10.74
CA LYS A 11 11.61 -12.23 -10.42
C LYS A 11 12.73 -12.12 -11.46
N PRO A 12 12.43 -12.19 -12.78
CA PRO A 12 13.49 -12.00 -13.77
C PRO A 12 14.16 -10.62 -13.68
N ALA A 13 13.39 -9.55 -13.43
CA ALA A 13 13.96 -8.22 -13.28
C ALA A 13 14.92 -8.15 -12.08
N ILE A 14 14.52 -8.72 -10.95
CA ILE A 14 15.36 -8.75 -9.75
C ILE A 14 16.64 -9.55 -9.99
N LEU A 15 16.54 -10.69 -10.66
CA LEU A 15 17.70 -11.51 -11.00
C LEU A 15 18.68 -10.77 -11.91
N ASN A 16 18.20 -9.82 -12.71
CA ASN A 16 19.03 -8.98 -13.55
C ASN A 16 19.43 -7.65 -12.89
N ASN A 17 19.31 -7.58 -11.57
CA ASN A 17 19.74 -6.45 -10.75
C ASN A 17 18.93 -5.17 -10.97
N TYR A 18 17.66 -5.28 -11.41
CA TYR A 18 16.76 -4.15 -11.49
C TYR A 18 16.05 -3.93 -10.16
N CYS A 19 15.82 -2.65 -9.84
CA CYS A 19 14.91 -2.28 -8.77
C CYS A 19 13.49 -2.28 -9.35
N VAL A 20 12.57 -3.00 -8.71
CA VAL A 20 11.20 -3.11 -9.19
C VAL A 20 10.29 -2.27 -8.29
N LEU A 21 9.58 -1.32 -8.91
CA LEU A 21 8.57 -0.51 -8.25
C LEU A 21 7.20 -1.01 -8.70
N CYS A 22 6.40 -1.48 -7.75
CA CYS A 22 5.08 -2.02 -8.03
C CYS A 22 4.01 -1.15 -7.35
N ASP A 23 3.10 -0.61 -8.13
CA ASP A 23 1.94 0.11 -7.60
C ASP A 23 0.88 -0.91 -7.22
N ARG A 24 0.61 -1.01 -5.92
CA ARG A 24 -0.28 -1.98 -5.29
C ARG A 24 0.18 -3.43 -5.46
N PHE A 25 0.35 -4.10 -4.35
CA PHE A 25 0.72 -5.51 -4.32
C PHE A 25 -0.21 -6.27 -3.38
N THR A 26 0.27 -7.31 -2.68
CA THR A 26 -0.57 -8.14 -1.82
C THR A 26 -1.22 -7.38 -0.67
N ASP A 27 -0.54 -6.38 -0.11
CA ASP A 27 -1.10 -5.57 0.97
C ASP A 27 -2.38 -4.84 0.55
N ALA A 28 -2.46 -4.40 -0.71
CA ALA A 28 -3.68 -3.79 -1.22
C ALA A 28 -4.84 -4.78 -1.20
N SER A 29 -4.61 -6.03 -1.59
CA SER A 29 -5.65 -7.07 -1.53
C SER A 29 -6.10 -7.32 -0.09
N SER A 30 -5.15 -7.45 0.85
CA SER A 30 -5.46 -7.66 2.27
C SER A 30 -6.20 -6.47 2.85
N ALA A 31 -5.79 -5.25 2.52
CA ALA A 31 -6.43 -4.03 3.01
C ALA A 31 -7.86 -3.89 2.47
N TYR A 32 -8.04 -4.02 1.15
CA TYR A 32 -9.33 -3.77 0.51
C TYR A 32 -10.31 -4.93 0.68
N GLN A 33 -9.85 -6.18 0.58
CA GLN A 33 -10.74 -7.34 0.69
C GLN A 33 -10.93 -7.78 2.13
N GLY A 34 -9.87 -7.71 2.95
CA GLY A 34 -9.93 -8.11 4.35
C GLY A 34 -10.46 -7.02 5.25
N ALA A 35 -9.64 -6.01 5.53
CA ALA A 35 -9.97 -4.97 6.50
C ALA A 35 -11.14 -4.10 6.03
N GLY A 36 -11.15 -3.71 4.75
CA GLY A 36 -12.18 -2.84 4.22
C GLY A 36 -13.54 -3.52 4.10
N ARG A 37 -13.59 -4.74 3.56
CA ARG A 37 -14.83 -5.46 3.29
C ARG A 37 -15.20 -6.50 4.33
N GLY A 38 -14.37 -6.71 5.35
CA GLY A 38 -14.65 -7.65 6.41
C GLY A 38 -14.46 -9.12 6.06
N ILE A 39 -13.77 -9.42 4.96
CA ILE A 39 -13.40 -10.80 4.63
C ILE A 39 -12.33 -11.27 5.61
N ASP A 40 -12.42 -12.54 6.01
CA ASP A 40 -11.51 -13.12 6.98
C ASP A 40 -10.04 -12.92 6.56
N ALA A 41 -9.29 -12.18 7.36
CA ALA A 41 -7.89 -11.87 7.08
C ALA A 41 -7.03 -13.12 7.01
N ASP A 42 -7.33 -14.15 7.82
CA ASP A 42 -6.58 -15.41 7.81
C ASP A 42 -6.75 -16.16 6.48
N ARG A 43 -7.94 -16.15 5.91
CA ARG A 43 -8.19 -16.76 4.60
C ARG A 43 -7.41 -16.06 3.49
N ILE A 44 -7.38 -14.73 3.52
CA ILE A 44 -6.62 -13.95 2.53
C ILE A 44 -5.13 -14.23 2.69
N ALA A 45 -4.64 -14.25 3.93
CA ALA A 45 -3.23 -14.54 4.21
C ALA A 45 -2.84 -15.94 3.75
N GLN A 46 -3.70 -16.95 3.96
CA GLN A 46 -3.45 -18.30 3.50
C GLN A 46 -3.38 -18.38 1.98
N LEU A 47 -4.31 -17.73 1.29
CA LEU A 47 -4.32 -17.68 -0.17
C LEU A 47 -3.06 -16.99 -0.71
N GLU A 48 -2.69 -15.87 -0.12
CA GLU A 48 -1.47 -15.16 -0.50
C GLU A 48 -0.23 -16.01 -0.28
N ALA A 49 -0.13 -16.68 0.86
CA ALA A 49 1.00 -17.55 1.16
C ALA A 49 1.11 -18.69 0.15
N TRP A 50 -0.04 -19.26 -0.24
CA TRP A 50 -0.08 -20.34 -1.22
C TRP A 50 0.33 -19.88 -2.63
N VAL A 51 -0.15 -18.69 -3.03
CA VAL A 51 0.12 -18.12 -4.37
C VAL A 51 1.54 -17.58 -4.48
N LEU A 52 2.00 -16.84 -3.45
CA LEU A 52 3.27 -16.12 -3.48
C LEU A 52 4.42 -16.92 -2.88
N GLN A 53 4.09 -17.98 -2.18
CA GLN A 53 5.07 -18.74 -1.40
C GLN A 53 5.77 -17.79 -0.40
N SER A 54 7.07 -17.62 -0.41
CA SER A 54 7.78 -16.71 0.48
C SER A 54 8.13 -15.37 -0.17
N PHE A 55 7.64 -15.12 -1.40
CA PHE A 55 7.98 -13.90 -2.12
C PHE A 55 7.25 -12.70 -1.51
N ARG A 56 8.00 -11.66 -1.14
CA ARG A 56 7.47 -10.44 -0.55
C ARG A 56 8.25 -9.23 -1.04
N PRO A 57 7.62 -8.04 -1.09
CA PRO A 57 8.39 -6.81 -1.29
C PRO A 57 9.42 -6.62 -0.19
N ASP A 58 10.57 -6.07 -0.53
CA ASP A 58 11.56 -5.70 0.47
C ASP A 58 11.09 -4.52 1.30
N VAL A 59 10.43 -3.56 0.67
CA VAL A 59 9.89 -2.35 1.30
C VAL A 59 8.51 -2.07 0.76
N VAL A 60 7.62 -1.68 1.65
CA VAL A 60 6.29 -1.15 1.31
C VAL A 60 6.26 0.32 1.71
N VAL A 61 5.93 1.17 0.76
CA VAL A 61 5.79 2.61 1.01
C VAL A 61 4.31 2.93 1.15
N VAL A 62 3.94 3.50 2.29
CA VAL A 62 2.57 3.91 2.59
C VAL A 62 2.52 5.43 2.59
N VAL A 63 1.72 6.00 1.69
CA VAL A 63 1.46 7.44 1.70
C VAL A 63 0.21 7.65 2.54
N ASP A 64 0.40 8.10 3.78
CA ASP A 64 -0.68 8.23 4.74
C ASP A 64 -1.35 9.61 4.64
N ILE A 65 -2.67 9.59 4.58
CA ILE A 65 -3.48 10.81 4.55
C ILE A 65 -4.79 10.55 5.28
N PRO A 66 -5.27 11.50 6.12
CA PRO A 66 -6.60 11.37 6.70
C PRO A 66 -7.68 11.26 5.63
N VAL A 67 -8.67 10.43 5.87
CA VAL A 67 -9.70 10.10 4.87
C VAL A 67 -10.46 11.36 4.42
N ASP A 68 -10.81 12.25 5.35
CA ASP A 68 -11.51 13.50 5.04
C ASP A 68 -10.68 14.40 4.12
N VAL A 69 -9.37 14.48 4.34
CA VAL A 69 -8.47 15.27 3.50
C VAL A 69 -8.37 14.67 2.10
N GLY A 70 -8.27 13.34 2.01
CA GLY A 70 -8.24 12.64 0.73
C GLY A 70 -9.50 12.87 -0.08
N PHE A 71 -10.67 12.75 0.56
CA PHE A 71 -11.95 13.01 -0.09
C PHE A 71 -12.10 14.47 -0.51
N ALA A 72 -11.63 15.42 0.30
CA ALA A 72 -11.66 16.83 -0.07
C ALA A 72 -10.86 17.10 -1.35
N ARG A 73 -9.72 16.43 -1.51
CA ARG A 73 -8.91 16.55 -2.73
C ARG A 73 -9.62 15.98 -3.94
N VAL A 74 -10.29 14.84 -3.79
CA VAL A 74 -11.07 14.22 -4.89
C VAL A 74 -12.24 15.12 -5.29
N ARG A 75 -12.95 15.70 -4.33
CA ARG A 75 -14.04 16.65 -4.61
C ARG A 75 -13.54 17.87 -5.39
N ARG A 76 -12.38 18.40 -5.02
CA ARG A 76 -11.82 19.58 -5.72
C ARG A 76 -11.50 19.28 -7.17
N ARG A 77 -11.22 18.00 -7.50
CA ARG A 77 -11.00 17.58 -8.89
C ARG A 77 -12.31 17.25 -9.61
N GLY A 78 -13.45 17.37 -8.92
CA GLY A 78 -14.76 17.13 -9.51
C GLY A 78 -15.10 15.65 -9.71
N GLU A 79 -14.35 14.76 -9.12
CA GLU A 79 -14.53 13.32 -9.31
C GLU A 79 -15.62 12.72 -8.42
N LEU A 80 -15.96 13.40 -7.31
CA LEU A 80 -17.02 12.96 -6.40
C LEU A 80 -17.89 14.15 -5.98
N ASP A 81 -19.21 13.97 -6.12
CA ASP A 81 -20.17 14.98 -5.68
C ASP A 81 -20.53 14.80 -4.20
N ARG A 82 -20.55 13.56 -3.72
CA ARG A 82 -21.00 13.23 -2.38
C ARG A 82 -20.27 12.00 -1.86
N ILE A 83 -19.96 12.04 -0.56
CA ILE A 83 -19.31 10.92 0.14
C ILE A 83 -20.28 10.36 1.16
N GLU A 84 -20.58 9.08 1.04
CA GLU A 84 -21.37 8.36 2.02
C GLU A 84 -20.53 8.03 3.26
N SER A 85 -21.17 8.02 4.43
CA SER A 85 -20.46 7.69 5.68
C SER A 85 -19.88 6.28 5.66
N GLN A 86 -20.53 5.34 4.97
CA GLN A 86 -20.04 3.98 4.80
C GLN A 86 -18.72 3.92 4.02
N GLU A 87 -18.59 4.78 3.01
CA GLU A 87 -17.36 4.88 2.24
C GLU A 87 -16.22 5.45 3.09
N ALA A 88 -16.52 6.45 3.90
CA ALA A 88 -15.53 7.00 4.83
C ALA A 88 -15.05 5.96 5.82
N ASP A 89 -15.96 5.18 6.39
CA ASP A 89 -15.62 4.10 7.32
C ASP A 89 -14.79 3.00 6.64
N PHE A 90 -15.13 2.66 5.40
CA PHE A 90 -14.39 1.69 4.60
C PHE A 90 -12.94 2.12 4.41
N PHE A 91 -12.72 3.36 3.98
CA PHE A 91 -11.37 3.88 3.76
C PHE A 91 -10.60 4.09 5.06
N GLU A 92 -11.28 4.43 6.16
CA GLU A 92 -10.63 4.53 7.46
C GLU A 92 -10.13 3.16 7.94
N ARG A 93 -10.89 2.10 7.71
CA ARG A 93 -10.44 0.73 8.05
C ARG A 93 -9.21 0.33 7.22
N ILE A 94 -9.19 0.70 5.93
CA ILE A 94 -8.03 0.47 5.06
C ILE A 94 -6.81 1.22 5.60
N ARG A 95 -6.98 2.49 5.95
CA ARG A 95 -5.92 3.32 6.51
C ARG A 95 -5.35 2.69 7.77
N GLN A 96 -6.21 2.29 8.70
CA GLN A 96 -5.79 1.69 9.96
C GLN A 96 -5.06 0.36 9.72
N TYR A 97 -5.46 -0.41 8.74
CA TYR A 97 -4.76 -1.63 8.36
C TYR A 97 -3.30 -1.36 7.99
N TYR A 98 -3.07 -0.38 7.11
CA TYR A 98 -1.72 -0.03 6.69
C TYR A 98 -0.88 0.54 7.83
N LEU A 99 -1.46 1.39 8.67
CA LEU A 99 -0.75 1.98 9.80
C LEU A 99 -0.38 0.92 10.85
N LYS A 100 -1.26 -0.05 11.07
CA LYS A 100 -0.96 -1.16 11.94
C LYS A 100 0.18 -2.02 11.41
N LYS A 101 0.16 -2.32 10.10
CA LYS A 101 1.24 -3.06 9.45
C LYS A 101 2.58 -2.33 9.60
N ALA A 102 2.58 -1.03 9.41
CA ALA A 102 3.79 -0.21 9.56
C ALA A 102 4.30 -0.25 11.00
N LYS A 103 3.41 -0.25 11.96
CA LYS A 103 3.78 -0.35 13.38
C LYS A 103 4.34 -1.72 13.74
N ASP A 104 3.75 -2.78 13.19
CA ASP A 104 4.17 -4.15 13.46
C ASP A 104 5.48 -4.53 12.77
N GLU A 105 5.74 -3.95 11.59
CA GLU A 105 6.91 -4.27 10.76
C GLU A 105 7.63 -2.99 10.31
N PRO A 106 8.18 -2.22 11.26
CA PRO A 106 8.77 -0.91 10.92
C PRO A 106 9.99 -0.98 10.00
N SER A 107 10.66 -2.12 9.95
CA SER A 107 11.82 -2.30 9.04
C SER A 107 11.41 -2.50 7.58
N ARG A 108 10.14 -2.83 7.32
CA ARG A 108 9.63 -3.09 5.97
C ARG A 108 8.67 -2.03 5.46
N TYR A 109 8.19 -1.15 6.31
CA TYR A 109 7.19 -0.14 5.96
C TYR A 109 7.75 1.24 6.16
N LEU A 110 7.70 2.06 5.11
CA LEU A 110 8.03 3.47 5.15
C LEU A 110 6.73 4.27 5.04
N VAL A 111 6.42 5.05 6.08
CA VAL A 111 5.20 5.86 6.08
C VAL A 111 5.56 7.30 5.72
N LEU A 112 4.91 7.82 4.69
CA LEU A 112 5.07 9.20 4.24
C LEU A 112 3.84 10.01 4.61
N ASN A 113 4.05 11.28 4.94
CA ASN A 113 2.95 12.20 5.21
C ASN A 113 2.36 12.71 3.88
N GLY A 114 1.20 12.17 3.50
CA GLY A 114 0.51 12.54 2.26
C GLY A 114 -0.22 13.88 2.30
N GLU A 115 -0.34 14.52 3.48
CA GLU A 115 -1.00 15.83 3.58
C GLU A 115 -0.15 16.96 3.02
N GLN A 116 1.15 16.83 3.06
CA GLN A 116 2.07 17.87 2.59
C GLN A 116 2.07 17.99 1.07
N HIS A 117 2.68 19.04 0.55
CA HIS A 117 2.81 19.26 -0.88
C HIS A 117 3.55 18.09 -1.54
N ILE A 118 3.19 17.77 -2.78
CA ILE A 118 3.74 16.60 -3.49
C ILE A 118 5.27 16.62 -3.55
N ASN A 119 5.88 17.79 -3.68
CA ASN A 119 7.34 17.90 -3.71
C ASN A 119 7.96 17.48 -2.37
N LEU A 120 7.29 17.79 -1.25
CA LEU A 120 7.74 17.38 0.07
C LEU A 120 7.55 15.89 0.30
N VAL A 121 6.46 15.32 -0.23
CA VAL A 121 6.26 13.87 -0.20
C VAL A 121 7.38 13.16 -0.95
N ALA A 122 7.72 13.65 -2.13
CA ALA A 122 8.81 13.08 -2.93
C ALA A 122 10.14 13.18 -2.20
N ASN A 123 10.44 14.31 -1.57
CA ASN A 123 11.67 14.48 -0.81
C ASN A 123 11.72 13.52 0.39
N GLU A 124 10.63 13.39 1.11
CA GLU A 124 10.54 12.43 2.22
C GLU A 124 10.75 11.00 1.76
N PHE A 125 10.16 10.63 0.62
CA PHE A 125 10.37 9.32 0.01
C PHE A 125 11.84 9.07 -0.27
N TRP A 126 12.51 10.00 -0.98
CA TRP A 126 13.91 9.84 -1.34
C TRP A 126 14.82 9.75 -0.13
N ASP A 127 14.57 10.57 0.90
CA ASP A 127 15.35 10.53 2.12
C ASP A 127 15.24 9.17 2.82
N LYS A 128 14.03 8.66 2.94
CA LYS A 128 13.79 7.38 3.61
C LYS A 128 14.28 6.20 2.81
N ILE A 129 14.04 6.18 1.50
CA ILE A 129 14.45 5.06 0.66
C ILE A 129 15.98 5.00 0.52
N ASN A 130 16.66 6.13 0.44
CA ASN A 130 18.11 6.18 0.39
C ASN A 130 18.74 5.61 1.67
N ALA A 131 18.16 5.94 2.82
CA ALA A 131 18.62 5.38 4.09
C ALA A 131 18.43 3.86 4.14
N TYR A 132 17.33 3.38 3.54
CA TYR A 132 17.03 1.95 3.48
C TYR A 132 18.00 1.19 2.54
N ILE A 133 18.27 1.73 1.36
CA ILE A 133 19.12 1.08 0.34
C ILE A 133 20.57 0.97 0.79
N LYS A 134 21.01 1.93 1.56
CA LYS A 134 22.36 1.90 2.13
C LYS A 134 22.48 0.84 3.21
#